data_84d92aeaf8ae946d6466d3be58fcfb43
#
_entry.id   84d92aeaf8ae946d6466d3be58fcfb43
#
_cell.length_a   1.000
_cell.length_b   1.000
_cell.length_c   1.000
_cell.angle_alpha   90.00
_cell.angle_beta   90.00
_cell.angle_gamma   90.00
#
_symmetry.space_group_name_H-M   'P 1'
#
loop_
_entity.id
_entity.type
_entity.pdbx_description
1 polymer ?
#
loop_
_entity_poly.entity_id
_entity_poly.type
_entity_poly.pdbx_seq_one_letter_code
_entity_poly.pdbx_strand_id
1 'polypeptide(L)'
;MDEGLDSFFEESQKSGPRNIRATAEMVWALEAVPGVEHLMAYESRLNYFIENKPWISICLYNLTKFDGATIMQVLRTHPYTISKGVITENPFYQNPDIWLKENAPQFLK
;
A
#
# COMPACT_ATOMS: atom_id res chain seq x y z
N MET A 1 -6.14 -7.51 -8.91
CA MET A 1 -5.50 -7.39 -7.58
C MET A 1 -6.50 -7.46 -6.44
N ASP A 2 -7.56 -6.68 -6.51
CA ASP A 2 -8.50 -6.56 -5.40
C ASP A 2 -9.31 -7.82 -5.13
N GLU A 3 -9.59 -8.63 -6.18
CA GLU A 3 -10.38 -9.86 -6.02
C GLU A 3 -9.71 -10.86 -5.08
N GLY A 4 -8.40 -11.02 -5.19
CA GLY A 4 -7.66 -11.92 -4.31
C GLY A 4 -7.67 -11.46 -2.86
N LEU A 5 -7.53 -10.14 -2.65
CA LEU A 5 -7.57 -9.55 -1.31
C LEU A 5 -8.97 -9.63 -0.72
N ASP A 6 -10.01 -9.39 -1.51
CA ASP A 6 -11.39 -9.51 -1.06
C ASP A 6 -11.71 -10.94 -0.65
N SER A 7 -11.30 -11.93 -1.45
CA SER A 7 -11.50 -13.34 -1.13
C SER A 7 -10.77 -13.74 0.15
N PHE A 8 -9.54 -13.27 0.30
CA PHE A 8 -8.77 -13.55 1.52
C PHE A 8 -9.47 -12.97 2.75
N PHE A 9 -9.93 -11.72 2.65
CA PHE A 9 -10.60 -11.07 3.76
C PHE A 9 -11.89 -11.81 4.14
N GLU A 10 -12.72 -12.16 3.16
CA GLU A 10 -13.95 -12.90 3.40
C GLU A 10 -13.67 -14.24 4.10
N GLU A 11 -12.66 -14.96 3.61
CA GLU A 11 -12.26 -16.24 4.21
C GLU A 11 -11.83 -16.04 5.66
N SER A 12 -11.07 -14.98 5.94
CA SER A 12 -10.57 -14.70 7.30
C SER A 12 -11.69 -14.43 8.30
N GLN A 13 -12.86 -13.98 7.85
CA GLN A 13 -13.98 -13.61 8.70
C GLN A 13 -14.99 -14.72 8.92
N LYS A 14 -14.84 -15.86 8.26
CA LYS A 14 -15.82 -16.96 8.32
C LYS A 14 -16.05 -17.51 9.74
N SER A 15 -15.02 -17.51 10.57
CA SER A 15 -15.11 -18.04 11.93
C SER A 15 -15.41 -16.95 12.97
N GLY A 16 -15.80 -15.77 12.52
CA GLY A 16 -16.08 -14.62 13.36
C GLY A 16 -15.13 -13.46 13.06
N PRO A 17 -15.39 -12.27 13.63
CA PRO A 17 -14.57 -11.08 13.36
C PRO A 17 -13.12 -11.29 13.75
N ARG A 18 -12.19 -10.88 12.87
CA ARG A 18 -10.75 -10.96 13.10
C ARG A 18 -10.07 -9.71 12.59
N ASN A 19 -9.04 -9.27 13.31
CA ASN A 19 -8.15 -8.21 12.84
C ASN A 19 -7.08 -8.84 11.95
N ILE A 20 -6.78 -8.17 10.83
CA ILE A 20 -5.77 -8.62 9.89
C ILE A 20 -4.55 -7.72 10.05
N ARG A 21 -3.36 -8.33 10.10
CA ARG A 21 -2.09 -7.63 10.06
C ARG A 21 -1.27 -8.23 8.93
N ALA A 22 -0.89 -7.40 7.99
CA ALA A 22 -0.12 -7.84 6.83
C ALA A 22 1.18 -7.06 6.76
N THR A 23 2.27 -7.75 6.42
CA THR A 23 3.54 -7.09 6.16
C THR A 23 4.05 -7.54 4.81
N ALA A 24 4.70 -6.63 4.09
CA ALA A 24 5.31 -6.93 2.81
C ALA A 24 6.70 -6.30 2.74
N GLU A 25 7.71 -7.12 2.48
CA GLU A 25 9.05 -6.63 2.20
C GLU A 25 9.11 -6.30 0.71
N MET A 26 9.55 -5.09 0.35
CA MET A 26 9.34 -4.54 -0.99
C MET A 26 10.57 -4.60 -1.91
N VAL A 27 11.69 -5.17 -1.48
CA VAL A 27 12.89 -5.25 -2.31
C VAL A 27 12.65 -5.99 -3.64
N TRP A 28 11.71 -6.93 -3.66
CA TRP A 28 11.34 -7.64 -4.89
C TRP A 28 10.91 -6.70 -6.03
N ALA A 29 10.39 -5.51 -5.68
CA ALA A 29 9.93 -4.54 -6.69
C ALA A 29 11.07 -3.93 -7.49
N LEU A 30 12.32 -4.14 -7.06
CA LEU A 30 13.50 -3.72 -7.82
C LEU A 30 13.83 -4.70 -8.95
N GLU A 31 13.22 -5.88 -8.94
CA GLU A 31 13.39 -6.86 -9.99
C GLU A 31 12.45 -6.56 -11.15
N ALA A 32 12.84 -6.93 -12.38
CA ALA A 32 12.04 -6.68 -13.56
C ALA A 32 10.94 -7.74 -13.71
N VAL A 33 9.95 -7.71 -12.79
CA VAL A 33 8.81 -8.63 -12.85
C VAL A 33 7.62 -7.93 -13.53
N PRO A 34 6.77 -8.70 -14.24
CA PRO A 34 5.60 -8.11 -14.93
C PRO A 34 4.69 -7.35 -13.95
N GLY A 35 4.30 -6.14 -14.36
CA GLY A 35 3.37 -5.33 -13.58
C GLY A 35 4.01 -4.45 -12.52
N VAL A 36 5.33 -4.54 -12.30
CA VAL A 36 6.01 -3.75 -11.28
C VAL A 36 5.92 -2.24 -11.54
N GLU A 37 5.78 -1.84 -12.81
CA GLU A 37 5.62 -0.44 -13.18
C GLU A 37 4.33 0.18 -12.63
N HIS A 38 3.38 -0.64 -12.22
CA HIS A 38 2.12 -0.19 -11.63
C HIS A 38 2.10 -0.29 -10.11
N LEU A 39 3.26 -0.55 -9.48
CA LEU A 39 3.31 -0.78 -8.03
C LEU A 39 2.69 0.36 -7.23
N MET A 40 3.03 1.61 -7.56
CA MET A 40 2.51 2.75 -6.80
C MET A 40 1.00 2.91 -6.97
N ALA A 41 0.46 2.56 -8.13
CA ALA A 41 -0.99 2.55 -8.33
C ALA A 41 -1.65 1.50 -7.44
N TYR A 42 -1.06 0.31 -7.34
CA TYR A 42 -1.56 -0.74 -6.46
C TYR A 42 -1.46 -0.33 -4.99
N GLU A 43 -0.36 0.29 -4.59
CA GLU A 43 -0.19 0.80 -3.24
C GLU A 43 -1.25 1.84 -2.90
N SER A 44 -1.53 2.76 -3.83
CA SER A 44 -2.56 3.76 -3.63
C SER A 44 -3.95 3.12 -3.51
N ARG A 45 -4.27 2.17 -4.39
CA ARG A 45 -5.56 1.48 -4.38
C ARG A 45 -5.76 0.64 -3.11
N LEU A 46 -4.69 0.18 -2.50
CA LEU A 46 -4.79 -0.59 -1.26
C LEU A 46 -5.50 0.23 -0.18
N ASN A 47 -5.36 1.55 -0.19
CA ASN A 47 -6.04 2.41 0.76
C ASN A 47 -7.57 2.32 0.62
N TYR A 48 -8.08 2.14 -0.60
CA TYR A 48 -9.52 1.88 -0.78
C TYR A 48 -9.89 0.54 -0.16
N PHE A 49 -9.08 -0.49 -0.42
CA PHE A 49 -9.39 -1.84 0.03
C PHE A 49 -9.47 -1.93 1.54
N ILE A 50 -8.52 -1.32 2.27
CA ILE A 50 -8.47 -1.45 3.73
C ILE A 50 -9.38 -0.45 4.46
N GLU A 51 -9.96 0.52 3.76
CA GLU A 51 -10.85 1.49 4.34
C GLU A 51 -12.03 0.78 5.03
N ASN A 52 -12.28 1.15 6.28
CA ASN A 52 -13.36 0.59 7.10
C ASN A 52 -13.24 -0.92 7.39
N LYS A 53 -12.07 -1.51 7.18
CA LYS A 53 -11.80 -2.91 7.54
C LYS A 53 -10.86 -2.96 8.74
N PRO A 54 -10.95 -4.02 9.57
CA PRO A 54 -10.00 -4.24 10.66
C PRO A 54 -8.67 -4.79 10.10
N TRP A 55 -8.01 -4.01 9.28
CA TRP A 55 -6.83 -4.41 8.52
C TRP A 55 -5.74 -3.36 8.66
N ILE A 56 -4.54 -3.79 9.08
CA ILE A 56 -3.34 -2.95 9.11
C ILE A 56 -2.31 -3.60 8.19
N SER A 57 -1.75 -2.79 7.29
CA SER A 57 -0.75 -3.25 6.34
C SER A 57 0.53 -2.43 6.51
N ILE A 58 1.68 -3.10 6.60
CA ILE A 58 2.98 -2.45 6.71
C ILE A 58 3.83 -2.87 5.52
N CYS A 59 4.27 -1.89 4.73
CA CYS A 59 5.17 -2.11 3.61
C CYS A 59 6.58 -1.70 4.03
N LEU A 60 7.53 -2.62 3.88
CA LEU A 60 8.92 -2.43 4.32
C LEU A 60 9.78 -2.04 3.12
N TYR A 61 10.25 -0.80 3.12
CA TYR A 61 11.13 -0.27 2.07
C TYR A 61 12.52 -0.03 2.64
N ASN A 62 13.51 -0.76 2.11
CA ASN A 62 14.89 -0.59 2.53
C ASN A 62 15.45 0.67 1.86
N LEU A 63 15.72 1.72 2.66
CA LEU A 63 16.13 3.02 2.15
C LEU A 63 17.49 2.98 1.45
N THR A 64 18.31 1.95 1.67
CA THR A 64 19.58 1.81 0.97
C THR A 64 19.41 1.22 -0.43
N LYS A 65 18.24 0.68 -0.76
CA LYS A 65 17.97 0.00 -2.03
C LYS A 65 17.08 0.81 -2.97
N PHE A 66 16.22 1.66 -2.44
CA PHE A 66 15.29 2.45 -3.25
C PHE A 66 15.80 3.88 -3.38
N ASP A 67 15.64 4.46 -4.59
CA ASP A 67 16.07 5.83 -4.81
C ASP A 67 15.09 6.84 -4.18
N GLY A 68 15.52 8.10 -4.13
CA GLY A 68 14.72 9.15 -3.49
C GLY A 68 13.38 9.40 -4.19
N ALA A 69 13.36 9.33 -5.52
CA ALA A 69 12.12 9.53 -6.28
C ALA A 69 11.07 8.47 -5.94
N THR A 70 11.50 7.21 -5.83
CA THR A 70 10.62 6.12 -5.44
C THR A 70 10.11 6.30 -4.02
N ILE A 71 11.00 6.65 -3.08
CA ILE A 71 10.61 6.88 -1.68
C ILE A 71 9.60 8.02 -1.58
N MET A 72 9.73 9.09 -2.38
CA MET A 72 8.72 10.15 -2.38
C MET A 72 7.36 9.65 -2.82
N GLN A 73 7.30 8.75 -3.81
CA GLN A 73 6.02 8.17 -4.21
C GLN A 73 5.46 7.24 -3.13
N VAL A 74 6.31 6.50 -2.44
CA VAL A 74 5.90 5.70 -1.29
C VAL A 74 5.24 6.57 -0.23
N LEU A 75 5.85 7.72 0.09
CA LEU A 75 5.29 8.65 1.06
C LEU A 75 3.93 9.19 0.62
N ARG A 76 3.74 9.43 -0.67
CA ARG A 76 2.46 9.93 -1.19
C ARG A 76 1.34 8.92 -1.14
N THR A 77 1.66 7.63 -1.04
CA THR A 77 0.66 6.56 -1.07
C THR A 77 0.42 5.90 0.29
N HIS A 78 1.10 6.34 1.34
CA HIS A 78 0.99 5.74 2.68
C HIS A 78 0.67 6.83 3.72
N PRO A 79 -0.44 6.70 4.47
CA PRO A 79 -0.85 7.74 5.42
C PRO A 79 0.01 7.84 6.67
N TYR A 80 0.76 6.78 6.99
CA TYR A 80 1.61 6.74 8.18
C TYR A 80 2.98 6.22 7.82
N THR A 81 3.99 6.64 8.58
CA THR A 81 5.34 6.10 8.49
C THR A 81 5.77 5.57 9.85
N ILE A 82 6.66 4.58 9.83
CA ILE A 82 7.30 4.08 11.03
C ILE A 82 8.80 4.23 10.83
N SER A 83 9.45 4.97 11.72
CA SER A 83 10.90 5.13 11.70
C SER A 83 11.41 5.02 13.12
N LYS A 84 12.44 4.17 13.32
CA LYS A 84 13.04 3.94 14.64
C LYS A 84 11.99 3.61 15.71
N GLY A 85 10.98 2.83 15.31
CA GLY A 85 9.93 2.40 16.23
C GLY A 85 8.85 3.43 16.50
N VAL A 86 8.90 4.61 15.86
CA VAL A 86 7.91 5.67 16.07
C VAL A 86 6.97 5.77 14.88
N ILE A 87 5.67 5.71 15.15
CA ILE A 87 4.63 5.86 14.13
C ILE A 87 4.27 7.35 14.05
N THR A 88 4.30 7.88 12.83
CA THR A 88 4.04 9.31 12.60
C THR A 88 3.06 9.46 11.44
N GLU A 89 2.13 10.40 11.55
CA GLU A 89 1.29 10.79 10.42
C GLU A 89 2.18 11.37 9.32
N ASN A 90 1.90 10.97 8.08
CA ASN A 90 2.73 11.37 6.96
C ASN A 90 2.09 12.57 6.24
N PRO A 91 2.70 13.78 6.36
CA PRO A 91 2.12 14.98 5.73
C PRO A 91 2.16 14.95 4.21
N PHE A 92 2.93 14.05 3.60
CA PHE A 92 3.01 13.93 2.14
C PHE A 92 1.94 13.02 1.56
N TYR A 93 1.17 12.36 2.40
CA TYR A 93 0.13 11.43 1.93
C TYR A 93 -0.90 12.15 1.08
N GLN A 94 -1.26 11.53 -0.04
CA GLN A 94 -2.34 11.99 -0.89
C GLN A 94 -3.45 10.93 -0.90
N ASN A 95 -4.69 11.38 -0.73
CA ASN A 95 -5.84 10.51 -0.86
C ASN A 95 -5.79 9.80 -2.22
N PRO A 96 -6.14 8.51 -2.29
CA PRO A 96 -6.06 7.78 -3.56
C PRO A 96 -6.86 8.38 -4.71
N ASP A 97 -7.98 9.05 -4.44
CA ASP A 97 -8.72 9.74 -5.51
C ASP A 97 -7.86 10.81 -6.18
N ILE A 98 -7.06 11.53 -5.38
CA ILE A 98 -6.18 12.58 -5.89
C ILE A 98 -4.96 11.97 -6.57
N TRP A 99 -4.27 11.06 -5.87
CA TRP A 99 -3.03 10.47 -6.39
C TRP A 99 -3.26 9.72 -7.70
N LEU A 100 -4.31 8.89 -7.75
CA LEU A 100 -4.61 8.12 -8.95
C LEU A 100 -5.02 9.00 -10.12
N LYS A 101 -5.83 10.04 -9.85
CA LYS A 101 -6.23 10.96 -10.91
C LYS A 101 -5.03 11.62 -11.56
N GLU A 102 -4.04 12.02 -10.77
CA GLU A 102 -2.86 12.72 -11.26
C GLU A 102 -1.83 11.78 -11.89
N ASN A 103 -1.69 10.56 -11.39
CA ASN A 103 -0.57 9.68 -11.74
C ASN A 103 -0.97 8.43 -12.54
N ALA A 104 -2.16 7.90 -12.32
CA ALA A 104 -2.59 6.65 -12.94
C ALA A 104 -4.11 6.58 -13.05
N PRO A 105 -4.73 7.47 -13.86
CA PRO A 105 -6.20 7.58 -13.90
C PRO A 105 -6.90 6.29 -14.34
N GLN A 106 -6.23 5.42 -15.07
CA GLN A 106 -6.80 4.13 -15.47
C GLN A 106 -7.10 3.21 -14.29
N PHE A 107 -6.51 3.48 -13.12
CA PHE A 107 -6.75 2.71 -11.89
C PHE A 107 -7.69 3.41 -10.92
N LEU A 108 -8.23 4.56 -11.29
CA LEU A 108 -9.14 5.30 -10.41
C LEU A 108 -10.42 4.48 -10.18
N LYS A 109 -10.87 4.48 -8.94
CA LYS A 109 -12.04 3.73 -8.51
C LYS A 109 -13.33 4.25 -9.14
#